data_ccefe0bdc0f62159f2946db6a1735b98
#
_entry.id   ccefe0bdc0f62159f2946db6a1735b98
#
_cell.length_a   1.000
_cell.length_b   1.000
_cell.length_c   1.000
_cell.angle_alpha   90.00
_cell.angle_beta   90.00
_cell.angle_gamma   90.00
#
_symmetry.space_group_name_H-M   'P 1'
#
loop_
_entity.id
_entity.type
_entity.pdbx_description
1 polymer ?
#
loop_
_entity_poly.entity_id
_entity_poly.type
_entity_poly.pdbx_seq_one_letter_code
_entity_poly.pdbx_strand_id
1 'polypeptide(L)'
;FAPSGSSWPSEFPLVSTLNGQGFFSVAILPDSSLNTFNYFKKHAYAFVDETYADWNYNPQTNQVSVAYNVTTTLMDDSESHVNSTLQALYRHQWLNSTDVFTEYSYESPRGTMKVIEGNSFSTNNTFIGILPFLPDLGKYDRVELQNHLNSMVGTPLGTKADTYNSGKEMGMYAQLIHIADQLGDLSAKNKLLDEVKIALENWLVAGGDQQYYYDENWKVLIGFPASHGSNYGLNDQHFHHGYAILAAATIAQYDSAWASQENWGGMINLLIKNASNWDKKDKDFPYLRNFDIYAGHGWADGRAAWRLG
;
A
#
# COMPACT_ATOMS: atom_id res chain seq x y z
N PHE A 1 20.26 -25.73 -0.10
CA PHE A 1 21.59 -25.58 -0.65
C PHE A 1 22.55 -25.12 0.43
N ALA A 2 23.75 -25.68 0.45
CA ALA A 2 24.82 -25.37 1.40
C ALA A 2 26.15 -25.23 0.65
N PRO A 3 27.17 -24.58 1.24
CA PRO A 3 28.49 -24.43 0.63
C PRO A 3 29.08 -25.73 0.15
N SER A 4 29.94 -25.68 -0.88
CA SER A 4 30.66 -26.84 -1.38
C SER A 4 31.40 -27.58 -0.27
N GLY A 5 31.35 -28.91 -0.28
CA GLY A 5 31.92 -29.75 0.76
C GLY A 5 31.07 -29.90 2.02
N SER A 6 29.90 -29.26 2.12
CA SER A 6 28.95 -29.49 3.22
C SER A 6 28.35 -30.89 3.14
N SER A 7 28.11 -31.50 4.28
CA SER A 7 27.38 -32.77 4.39
C SER A 7 25.97 -32.58 4.95
N TRP A 8 25.03 -33.36 4.44
CA TRP A 8 23.65 -33.43 4.89
C TRP A 8 23.31 -34.87 5.28
N PRO A 9 23.11 -35.14 6.57
CA PRO A 9 22.63 -36.48 6.98
C PRO A 9 21.24 -36.75 6.46
N SER A 10 20.92 -38.00 6.21
CA SER A 10 19.62 -38.42 5.65
C SER A 10 18.47 -38.47 6.67
N GLU A 11 18.75 -38.21 7.94
CA GLU A 11 17.78 -38.30 9.03
C GLU A 11 17.38 -36.91 9.55
N PHE A 12 16.15 -36.78 10.04
CA PHE A 12 15.68 -35.55 10.69
C PHE A 12 16.11 -35.53 12.18
N PRO A 13 16.50 -34.34 12.72
CA PRO A 13 16.62 -33.07 12.03
C PRO A 13 17.78 -33.03 11.05
N LEU A 14 17.62 -32.30 9.95
CA LEU A 14 18.71 -32.08 9.01
C LEU A 14 19.77 -31.20 9.67
N VAL A 15 20.99 -31.71 9.75
CA VAL A 15 22.14 -31.00 10.31
C VAL A 15 23.24 -30.94 9.27
N SER A 16 23.82 -29.75 9.07
CA SER A 16 24.95 -29.56 8.16
C SER A 16 26.11 -28.91 8.90
N THR A 17 27.33 -29.31 8.55
CA THR A 17 28.54 -28.61 8.99
C THR A 17 28.76 -27.28 8.28
N LEU A 18 28.02 -27.02 7.21
CA LEU A 18 28.19 -25.87 6.28
C LEU A 18 29.65 -25.70 5.79
N ASN A 19 30.45 -26.75 5.93
CA ASN A 19 31.89 -26.74 5.61
C ASN A 19 32.64 -25.55 6.26
N GLY A 20 32.25 -25.14 7.48
CA GLY A 20 32.80 -24.01 8.20
C GLY A 20 32.36 -22.64 7.68
N GLN A 21 31.47 -22.58 6.70
CA GLN A 21 30.88 -21.33 6.19
C GLN A 21 29.66 -20.93 7.02
N GLY A 22 29.32 -19.64 7.01
CA GLY A 22 28.22 -19.10 7.81
C GLY A 22 26.89 -18.95 7.08
N PHE A 23 26.67 -19.60 5.93
CA PHE A 23 25.48 -19.39 5.11
C PHE A 23 24.88 -20.68 4.55
N PHE A 24 23.60 -20.63 4.25
CA PHE A 24 22.86 -21.63 3.45
C PHE A 24 21.70 -20.96 2.74
N SER A 25 21.13 -21.62 1.75
CA SER A 25 19.95 -21.12 1.04
C SER A 25 18.86 -22.18 0.98
N VAL A 26 17.61 -21.75 1.01
CA VAL A 26 16.43 -22.60 0.91
C VAL A 26 15.56 -22.10 -0.23
N ALA A 27 15.14 -22.97 -1.13
CA ALA A 27 14.24 -22.65 -2.21
C ALA A 27 13.06 -23.63 -2.24
N ILE A 28 11.86 -23.12 -2.49
CA ILE A 28 10.71 -23.93 -2.87
C ILE A 28 10.77 -24.10 -4.38
N LEU A 29 10.87 -25.33 -4.84
CA LEU A 29 10.93 -25.63 -6.27
C LEU A 29 9.52 -25.79 -6.85
N PRO A 30 9.27 -25.35 -8.10
CA PRO A 30 7.97 -25.51 -8.73
C PRO A 30 7.60 -26.97 -9.03
N ASP A 31 8.59 -27.83 -9.15
CA ASP A 31 8.43 -29.29 -9.31
C ASP A 31 9.62 -30.05 -8.73
N SER A 32 9.54 -31.39 -8.75
CA SER A 32 10.57 -32.27 -8.17
C SER A 32 11.57 -32.81 -9.21
N SER A 33 11.63 -32.26 -10.41
CA SER A 33 12.52 -32.74 -11.46
C SER A 33 14.00 -32.39 -11.19
N LEU A 34 14.90 -33.23 -11.64
CA LEU A 34 16.33 -32.95 -11.51
C LEU A 34 16.75 -31.73 -12.36
N ASN A 35 16.07 -31.46 -13.47
CA ASN A 35 16.34 -30.30 -14.31
C ASN A 35 16.01 -29.00 -13.56
N THR A 36 14.85 -28.94 -12.94
CA THR A 36 14.44 -27.82 -12.08
C THR A 36 15.40 -27.61 -10.94
N PHE A 37 15.74 -28.69 -10.23
CA PHE A 37 16.72 -28.63 -9.15
C PHE A 37 18.06 -28.06 -9.61
N ASN A 38 18.61 -28.55 -10.72
CA ASN A 38 19.89 -28.09 -11.25
C ASN A 38 19.83 -26.65 -11.74
N TYR A 39 18.71 -26.23 -12.31
CA TYR A 39 18.51 -24.85 -12.72
C TYR A 39 18.49 -23.90 -11.52
N PHE A 40 17.68 -24.19 -10.52
CA PHE A 40 17.59 -23.38 -9.32
C PHE A 40 18.89 -23.37 -8.50
N LYS A 41 19.61 -24.51 -8.49
CA LYS A 41 20.90 -24.60 -7.82
C LYS A 41 21.93 -23.60 -8.32
N LYS A 42 21.93 -23.27 -9.62
CA LYS A 42 22.87 -22.28 -10.17
C LYS A 42 22.73 -20.90 -9.53
N HIS A 43 21.51 -20.56 -9.11
CA HIS A 43 21.15 -19.26 -8.53
C HIS A 43 21.13 -19.27 -7.00
N ALA A 44 21.29 -20.43 -6.36
CA ALA A 44 21.10 -20.61 -4.93
C ALA A 44 22.11 -19.83 -4.05
N TYR A 45 23.21 -19.41 -4.63
CA TYR A 45 24.30 -18.72 -3.94
C TYR A 45 24.41 -17.23 -4.27
N ALA A 46 23.54 -16.71 -5.10
CA ALA A 46 23.39 -15.28 -5.34
C ALA A 46 22.51 -14.69 -4.23
N PHE A 47 23.13 -14.22 -3.16
CA PHE A 47 22.43 -13.64 -2.03
C PHE A 47 22.10 -12.19 -2.30
N VAL A 48 20.87 -11.81 -1.99
CA VAL A 48 20.39 -10.44 -2.17
C VAL A 48 20.94 -9.57 -1.05
N ASP A 49 21.70 -8.53 -1.42
CA ASP A 49 22.22 -7.52 -0.50
C ASP A 49 21.24 -6.37 -0.34
N GLU A 50 20.68 -5.91 -1.47
CA GLU A 50 19.78 -4.76 -1.49
C GLU A 50 18.72 -4.91 -2.59
N THR A 51 17.53 -4.40 -2.32
CA THR A 51 16.45 -4.26 -3.30
C THR A 51 15.98 -2.82 -3.35
N TYR A 52 15.74 -2.31 -4.54
CA TYR A 52 15.17 -0.98 -4.70
C TYR A 52 14.27 -0.91 -5.93
N ALA A 53 13.29 -0.01 -5.87
CA ALA A 53 12.41 0.27 -6.98
C ALA A 53 12.48 1.76 -7.33
N ASP A 54 12.52 2.03 -8.63
CA ASP A 54 12.35 3.38 -9.17
C ASP A 54 11.08 3.45 -9.99
N TRP A 55 10.37 4.57 -9.89
CA TRP A 55 9.15 4.78 -10.65
C TRP A 55 9.17 6.12 -11.36
N ASN A 56 8.45 6.18 -12.47
CA ASN A 56 8.21 7.39 -13.22
C ASN A 56 6.77 7.44 -13.70
N TYR A 57 6.16 8.63 -13.64
CA TYR A 57 4.85 8.89 -14.21
C TYR A 57 4.97 9.89 -15.35
N ASN A 58 4.46 9.51 -16.52
CA ASN A 58 4.38 10.37 -17.68
C ASN A 58 2.94 10.91 -17.81
N PRO A 59 2.69 12.20 -17.50
CA PRO A 59 1.33 12.78 -17.53
C PRO A 59 0.77 12.94 -18.95
N GLN A 60 1.61 12.93 -20.00
CA GLN A 60 1.15 13.02 -21.39
C GLN A 60 0.56 11.72 -21.90
N THR A 61 1.04 10.58 -21.39
CA THR A 61 0.59 9.25 -21.80
C THR A 61 -0.15 8.51 -20.69
N ASN A 62 -0.22 9.08 -19.49
CA ASN A 62 -0.71 8.42 -18.28
C ASN A 62 0.01 7.10 -17.96
N GLN A 63 1.26 6.95 -18.38
CA GLN A 63 2.06 5.76 -18.11
C GLN A 63 2.78 5.87 -16.77
N VAL A 64 2.65 4.82 -15.97
CA VAL A 64 3.46 4.60 -14.76
C VAL A 64 4.41 3.46 -15.04
N SER A 65 5.70 3.76 -15.06
CA SER A 65 6.76 2.77 -15.22
C SER A 65 7.42 2.53 -13.87
N VAL A 66 7.63 1.25 -13.51
CA VAL A 66 8.36 0.86 -12.30
C VAL A 66 9.48 -0.08 -12.69
N ALA A 67 10.71 0.25 -12.29
CA ALA A 67 11.87 -0.61 -12.40
C ALA A 67 12.20 -1.21 -11.03
N TYR A 68 12.30 -2.52 -10.98
CA TYR A 68 12.67 -3.30 -9.79
C TYR A 68 14.08 -3.81 -9.96
N ASN A 69 14.94 -3.56 -8.98
CA ASN A 69 16.35 -3.87 -9.05
C ASN A 69 16.80 -4.59 -7.79
N VAL A 70 17.71 -5.51 -7.97
CA VAL A 70 18.31 -6.33 -6.91
C VAL A 70 19.82 -6.29 -7.08
N THR A 71 20.56 -6.04 -6.00
CA THR A 71 22.00 -6.27 -5.98
C THR A 71 22.29 -7.58 -5.26
N THR A 72 23.29 -8.30 -5.73
CA THR A 72 23.60 -9.64 -5.22
C THR A 72 25.10 -9.82 -4.99
N THR A 73 25.43 -10.56 -3.93
CA THR A 73 26.77 -11.11 -3.70
C THR A 73 26.75 -12.62 -3.92
N LEU A 74 27.67 -13.11 -4.74
CA LEU A 74 27.86 -14.55 -4.94
C LEU A 74 28.65 -15.15 -3.76
N MET A 75 27.98 -15.99 -2.98
CA MET A 75 28.56 -16.58 -1.75
C MET A 75 29.42 -17.79 -2.02
N ASP A 76 29.28 -18.43 -3.17
CA ASP A 76 30.11 -19.54 -3.62
C ASP A 76 30.41 -19.33 -5.12
N ASP A 77 31.67 -19.05 -5.43
CA ASP A 77 32.16 -18.66 -6.75
C ASP A 77 32.53 -19.86 -7.67
N SER A 78 32.03 -21.04 -7.37
CA SER A 78 32.24 -22.19 -8.25
C SER A 78 31.69 -21.91 -9.67
N GLU A 79 32.32 -22.43 -10.70
CA GLU A 79 31.98 -22.18 -12.11
C GLU A 79 30.54 -22.51 -12.50
N SER A 80 29.84 -23.28 -11.68
CA SER A 80 28.44 -23.66 -11.93
C SER A 80 27.41 -22.67 -11.37
N HIS A 81 27.84 -21.68 -10.58
CA HIS A 81 26.98 -20.70 -9.94
C HIS A 81 26.99 -19.38 -10.71
N VAL A 82 25.84 -18.70 -10.71
CA VAL A 82 25.66 -17.42 -11.40
C VAL A 82 25.22 -16.35 -10.40
N ASN A 83 25.75 -15.14 -10.58
CA ASN A 83 25.41 -14.01 -9.73
C ASN A 83 24.13 -13.30 -10.23
N SER A 84 23.05 -14.07 -10.33
CA SER A 84 21.73 -13.56 -10.67
C SER A 84 20.64 -14.28 -9.89
N THR A 85 19.50 -13.63 -9.73
CA THR A 85 18.36 -14.18 -8.99
C THR A 85 17.33 -14.83 -9.91
N LEU A 86 16.45 -15.65 -9.32
CA LEU A 86 15.19 -16.07 -9.90
C LEU A 86 14.08 -15.32 -9.17
N GLN A 87 13.30 -14.52 -9.90
CA GLN A 87 12.27 -13.68 -9.31
C GLN A 87 10.89 -14.14 -9.78
N ALA A 88 10.00 -14.44 -8.83
CA ALA A 88 8.62 -14.86 -9.12
C ALA A 88 7.69 -13.64 -9.13
N LEU A 89 7.27 -13.21 -10.29
CA LEU A 89 6.45 -12.03 -10.51
C LEU A 89 4.96 -12.34 -10.30
N TYR A 90 4.27 -11.51 -9.55
CA TYR A 90 2.82 -11.54 -9.43
C TYR A 90 2.12 -11.22 -10.75
N ARG A 91 0.85 -11.61 -10.85
CA ARG A 91 0.06 -11.41 -12.06
C ARG A 91 0.02 -9.95 -12.54
N HIS A 92 -0.12 -8.99 -11.63
CA HIS A 92 -0.13 -7.56 -11.97
C HIS A 92 1.22 -7.06 -12.51
N GLN A 93 2.32 -7.74 -12.17
CA GLN A 93 3.66 -7.42 -12.68
C GLN A 93 3.87 -8.06 -14.06
N TRP A 94 3.73 -9.40 -14.18
CA TRP A 94 4.04 -10.08 -15.43
C TRP A 94 3.08 -9.76 -16.59
N LEU A 95 1.84 -9.33 -16.32
CA LEU A 95 0.93 -8.82 -17.36
C LEU A 95 1.37 -7.48 -17.96
N ASN A 96 2.16 -6.72 -17.21
CA ASN A 96 2.59 -5.38 -17.56
C ASN A 96 4.11 -5.29 -17.78
N SER A 97 4.78 -6.42 -17.92
CA SER A 97 6.21 -6.52 -18.22
C SER A 97 6.42 -7.09 -19.62
N THR A 98 7.47 -6.62 -20.28
CA THR A 98 7.99 -7.15 -21.56
C THR A 98 9.21 -8.03 -21.37
N ASP A 99 9.59 -8.30 -20.13
CA ASP A 99 10.73 -9.16 -19.81
C ASP A 99 10.49 -10.61 -20.25
N VAL A 100 11.58 -11.33 -20.49
CA VAL A 100 11.52 -12.73 -20.93
C VAL A 100 11.35 -13.63 -19.71
N PHE A 101 10.26 -14.40 -19.70
CA PHE A 101 9.98 -15.35 -18.63
C PHE A 101 10.62 -16.71 -18.91
N THR A 102 11.01 -17.38 -17.84
CA THR A 102 11.40 -18.79 -17.87
C THR A 102 10.16 -19.68 -18.08
N GLU A 103 10.35 -20.98 -18.20
CA GLU A 103 9.25 -21.95 -18.22
C GLU A 103 8.61 -22.18 -16.82
N TYR A 104 9.24 -21.70 -15.73
CA TYR A 104 8.81 -21.95 -14.38
C TYR A 104 7.71 -20.99 -13.92
N SER A 105 6.80 -21.54 -13.11
CA SER A 105 5.71 -20.79 -12.49
C SER A 105 5.33 -21.36 -11.14
N TYR A 106 4.65 -20.55 -10.33
CA TYR A 106 4.08 -20.96 -9.06
C TYR A 106 2.60 -20.59 -9.00
N GLU A 107 1.80 -21.40 -8.32
CA GLU A 107 0.46 -21.02 -7.96
C GLU A 107 0.45 -20.31 -6.60
N SER A 108 -0.27 -19.21 -6.51
CA SER A 108 -0.46 -18.44 -5.29
C SER A 108 -1.92 -18.07 -5.09
N PRO A 109 -2.34 -17.65 -3.89
CA PRO A 109 -3.69 -17.12 -3.66
C PRO A 109 -4.05 -15.94 -4.56
N ARG A 110 -3.04 -15.25 -5.12
CA ARG A 110 -3.20 -14.13 -6.07
C ARG A 110 -3.13 -14.55 -7.54
N GLY A 111 -3.18 -15.84 -7.81
CA GLY A 111 -3.05 -16.45 -9.13
C GLY A 111 -1.63 -16.86 -9.47
N THR A 112 -1.44 -17.31 -10.71
CA THR A 112 -0.15 -17.80 -11.21
C THR A 112 0.93 -16.70 -11.17
N MET A 113 2.07 -17.03 -10.60
CA MET A 113 3.30 -16.24 -10.65
C MET A 113 4.22 -16.81 -11.71
N LYS A 114 4.86 -15.95 -12.50
CA LYS A 114 5.85 -16.36 -13.52
C LYS A 114 7.26 -16.00 -13.09
N VAL A 115 8.21 -16.87 -13.38
CA VAL A 115 9.61 -16.67 -12.97
C VAL A 115 10.42 -16.04 -14.09
N ILE A 116 11.21 -15.03 -13.73
CA ILE A 116 12.28 -14.49 -14.59
C ILE A 116 13.64 -14.79 -13.98
N GLU A 117 14.65 -14.85 -14.81
CA GLU A 117 16.06 -14.89 -14.41
C GLU A 117 16.67 -13.50 -14.58
N GLY A 118 17.34 -13.01 -13.55
CA GLY A 118 18.02 -11.72 -13.60
C GLY A 118 17.92 -10.93 -12.31
N ASN A 119 18.61 -9.79 -12.28
CA ASN A 119 18.65 -8.90 -11.14
C ASN A 119 17.77 -7.65 -11.32
N SER A 120 16.98 -7.59 -12.37
CA SER A 120 16.03 -6.50 -12.61
C SER A 120 14.88 -6.94 -13.50
N PHE A 121 13.76 -6.24 -13.36
CA PHE A 121 12.64 -6.26 -14.30
C PHE A 121 11.89 -4.93 -14.26
N SER A 122 11.02 -4.71 -15.23
CA SER A 122 10.20 -3.50 -15.26
C SER A 122 8.74 -3.78 -15.59
N THR A 123 7.88 -2.88 -15.13
CA THR A 123 6.45 -2.88 -15.46
C THR A 123 6.02 -1.53 -16.01
N ASN A 124 5.08 -1.55 -16.95
CA ASN A 124 4.46 -0.35 -17.51
C ASN A 124 2.95 -0.46 -17.40
N ASN A 125 2.35 0.43 -16.62
CA ASN A 125 0.93 0.47 -16.36
C ASN A 125 0.34 1.79 -16.87
N THR A 126 -0.86 1.75 -17.42
CA THR A 126 -1.60 2.97 -17.72
C THR A 126 -2.44 3.35 -16.50
N PHE A 127 -2.21 4.55 -15.97
CA PHE A 127 -3.08 5.12 -14.94
C PHE A 127 -4.37 5.63 -15.60
N ILE A 128 -5.46 4.91 -15.35
CA ILE A 128 -6.78 5.23 -15.94
C ILE A 128 -7.58 6.26 -15.14
N GLY A 129 -6.98 6.83 -14.10
CA GLY A 129 -7.64 7.77 -13.19
C GLY A 129 -8.29 7.08 -11.99
N ILE A 130 -8.90 7.89 -11.16
CA ILE A 130 -9.67 7.45 -9.99
C ILE A 130 -11.13 7.84 -10.20
N LEU A 131 -12.02 6.87 -10.00
CA LEU A 131 -13.45 7.15 -10.01
C LEU A 131 -13.81 7.84 -8.68
N PRO A 132 -14.23 9.12 -8.69
CA PRO A 132 -14.44 9.88 -7.46
C PRO A 132 -15.64 9.38 -6.66
N PHE A 133 -16.66 8.84 -7.33
CA PHE A 133 -17.87 8.24 -6.76
C PHE A 133 -18.51 7.29 -7.78
N LEU A 134 -19.44 6.44 -7.32
CA LEU A 134 -20.14 5.53 -8.22
C LEU A 134 -21.12 6.28 -9.11
N PRO A 135 -21.18 5.98 -10.44
CA PRO A 135 -22.12 6.60 -11.35
C PRO A 135 -23.56 6.23 -11.01
N ASP A 136 -24.47 7.17 -11.17
CA ASP A 136 -25.90 6.89 -11.08
C ASP A 136 -26.36 6.05 -12.29
N LEU A 137 -26.75 4.81 -12.03
CA LEU A 137 -27.28 3.90 -13.05
C LEU A 137 -28.81 3.88 -13.09
N GLY A 138 -29.50 4.63 -12.23
CA GLY A 138 -30.95 4.71 -12.17
C GLY A 138 -31.65 3.39 -11.80
N LYS A 139 -30.93 2.40 -11.27
CA LYS A 139 -31.47 1.06 -10.96
C LYS A 139 -31.80 0.91 -9.47
N TYR A 140 -32.48 1.89 -8.91
CA TYR A 140 -32.90 1.91 -7.51
C TYR A 140 -34.22 2.66 -7.34
N ASP A 141 -34.91 2.43 -6.22
CA ASP A 141 -36.08 3.22 -5.85
C ASP A 141 -35.62 4.61 -5.37
N ARG A 142 -35.91 5.63 -6.17
CA ARG A 142 -35.50 7.01 -5.89
C ARG A 142 -36.17 7.57 -4.63
N VAL A 143 -37.43 7.18 -4.37
CA VAL A 143 -38.17 7.67 -3.20
C VAL A 143 -37.61 7.04 -1.92
N GLU A 144 -37.31 5.74 -1.95
CA GLU A 144 -36.70 5.04 -0.83
C GLU A 144 -35.32 5.59 -0.53
N LEU A 145 -34.49 5.79 -1.57
CA LEU A 145 -33.16 6.38 -1.39
C LEU A 145 -33.22 7.80 -0.81
N GLN A 146 -34.17 8.64 -1.26
CA GLN A 146 -34.39 9.98 -0.68
C GLN A 146 -34.81 9.90 0.79
N ASN A 147 -35.67 8.95 1.16
CA ASN A 147 -36.09 8.76 2.54
C ASN A 147 -34.90 8.34 3.43
N HIS A 148 -34.03 7.46 2.95
CA HIS A 148 -32.81 7.09 3.64
C HIS A 148 -31.86 8.30 3.80
N LEU A 149 -31.64 9.05 2.73
CA LEU A 149 -30.85 10.28 2.81
C LEU A 149 -31.40 11.24 3.88
N ASN A 150 -32.72 11.51 3.85
CA ASN A 150 -33.38 12.40 4.82
C ASN A 150 -33.22 11.94 6.26
N SER A 151 -33.19 10.62 6.51
CA SER A 151 -32.99 10.06 7.84
C SER A 151 -31.57 10.27 8.37
N MET A 152 -30.59 10.47 7.49
CA MET A 152 -29.19 10.69 7.83
C MET A 152 -28.83 12.17 7.97
N VAL A 153 -29.52 13.04 7.23
CA VAL A 153 -29.28 14.51 7.27
C VAL A 153 -29.64 15.06 8.65
N GLY A 154 -28.65 15.64 9.33
CA GLY A 154 -28.80 16.20 10.67
C GLY A 154 -28.47 15.21 11.81
N THR A 155 -28.02 14.00 11.49
CA THR A 155 -27.33 13.15 12.47
C THR A 155 -25.98 13.77 12.79
N PRO A 156 -25.63 14.02 14.07
CA PRO A 156 -24.36 14.69 14.39
C PRO A 156 -23.16 13.86 13.94
N LEU A 157 -22.20 14.52 13.27
CA LEU A 157 -20.87 14.00 12.99
C LEU A 157 -19.90 14.32 14.13
N GLY A 158 -18.79 13.56 14.19
CA GLY A 158 -17.71 13.84 15.14
C GLY A 158 -18.03 13.43 16.57
N THR A 159 -19.01 12.54 16.78
CA THR A 159 -19.35 11.99 18.08
C THR A 159 -18.32 10.98 18.60
N LYS A 160 -17.44 10.51 17.72
CA LYS A 160 -16.38 9.55 18.04
C LYS A 160 -15.09 10.27 18.39
N ALA A 161 -14.37 9.68 19.35
CA ALA A 161 -13.21 10.35 19.96
C ALA A 161 -11.88 10.04 19.27
N ASP A 162 -11.86 9.23 18.22
CA ASP A 162 -10.63 8.80 17.55
C ASP A 162 -10.72 8.93 16.02
N THR A 163 -9.57 9.01 15.35
CA THR A 163 -9.48 9.24 13.91
C THR A 163 -10.02 8.09 13.05
N TYR A 164 -10.05 6.85 13.57
CA TYR A 164 -10.60 5.73 12.83
C TYR A 164 -12.13 5.78 12.77
N ASN A 165 -12.78 5.83 13.92
CA ASN A 165 -14.25 5.83 13.98
C ASN A 165 -14.84 7.14 13.47
N SER A 166 -14.26 8.29 13.85
CA SER A 166 -14.64 9.60 13.29
C SER A 166 -14.40 9.66 11.78
N GLY A 167 -13.28 9.12 11.31
CA GLY A 167 -12.96 9.03 9.90
C GLY A 167 -13.99 8.19 9.11
N LYS A 168 -14.42 7.05 9.65
CA LYS A 168 -15.48 6.23 9.04
C LYS A 168 -16.81 6.99 8.92
N GLU A 169 -17.17 7.77 9.93
CA GLU A 169 -18.36 8.63 9.88
C GLU A 169 -18.22 9.67 8.76
N MET A 170 -17.11 10.40 8.71
CA MET A 170 -16.83 11.37 7.63
C MET A 170 -16.82 10.72 6.24
N GLY A 171 -16.23 9.53 6.10
CA GLY A 171 -16.22 8.78 4.83
C GLY A 171 -17.61 8.35 4.38
N MET A 172 -18.50 7.99 5.31
CA MET A 172 -19.91 7.70 5.01
C MET A 172 -20.64 8.97 4.53
N TYR A 173 -20.45 10.08 5.21
CA TYR A 173 -21.05 11.36 4.81
C TYR A 173 -20.53 11.86 3.46
N ALA A 174 -19.25 11.64 3.17
CA ALA A 174 -18.68 11.93 1.85
C ALA A 174 -19.46 11.23 0.73
N GLN A 175 -19.84 9.96 0.94
CA GLN A 175 -20.67 9.23 -0.02
C GLN A 175 -22.11 9.79 -0.08
N LEU A 176 -22.70 10.16 1.05
CA LEU A 176 -24.03 10.76 1.09
C LEU A 176 -24.09 12.13 0.36
N ILE A 177 -23.01 12.91 0.41
CA ILE A 177 -22.89 14.17 -0.35
C ILE A 177 -23.06 13.90 -1.86
N HIS A 178 -22.39 12.89 -2.39
CA HIS A 178 -22.52 12.51 -3.80
C HIS A 178 -23.91 11.99 -4.14
N ILE A 179 -24.52 11.21 -3.25
CA ILE A 179 -25.90 10.73 -3.43
C ILE A 179 -26.88 11.91 -3.44
N ALA A 180 -26.75 12.86 -2.51
CA ALA A 180 -27.58 14.06 -2.46
C ALA A 180 -27.46 14.88 -3.74
N ASP A 181 -26.22 15.05 -4.24
CA ASP A 181 -25.96 15.76 -5.49
C ASP A 181 -26.63 15.06 -6.71
N GLN A 182 -26.48 13.73 -6.82
CA GLN A 182 -27.10 12.93 -7.89
C GLN A 182 -28.65 12.95 -7.80
N LEU A 183 -29.21 13.00 -6.59
CA LEU A 183 -30.66 13.17 -6.39
C LEU A 183 -31.15 14.59 -6.68
N GLY A 184 -30.25 15.56 -6.80
CA GLY A 184 -30.57 16.99 -6.97
C GLY A 184 -31.01 17.66 -5.66
N ASP A 185 -30.77 17.02 -4.50
CA ASP A 185 -31.07 17.60 -3.19
C ASP A 185 -29.92 18.48 -2.71
N LEU A 186 -29.89 19.72 -3.24
CA LEU A 186 -28.87 20.71 -2.91
C LEU A 186 -28.89 21.11 -1.43
N SER A 187 -30.04 21.06 -0.78
CA SER A 187 -30.16 21.39 0.65
C SER A 187 -29.46 20.35 1.51
N ALA A 188 -29.77 19.07 1.28
CA ALA A 188 -29.10 17.96 1.96
C ALA A 188 -27.60 17.95 1.67
N LYS A 189 -27.19 18.10 0.40
CA LYS A 189 -25.80 18.17 0.00
C LYS A 189 -25.01 19.23 0.75
N ASN A 190 -25.49 20.48 0.76
CA ASN A 190 -24.79 21.57 1.39
C ASN A 190 -24.68 21.36 2.92
N LYS A 191 -25.75 20.90 3.55
CA LYS A 191 -25.75 20.63 4.98
C LYS A 191 -24.73 19.53 5.36
N LEU A 192 -24.71 18.42 4.62
CA LEU A 192 -23.75 17.34 4.83
C LEU A 192 -22.30 17.81 4.58
N LEU A 193 -22.11 18.65 3.57
CA LEU A 193 -20.80 19.22 3.24
C LEU A 193 -20.27 20.10 4.39
N ASP A 194 -21.13 20.96 4.96
CA ASP A 194 -20.75 21.82 6.07
C ASP A 194 -20.44 20.99 7.33
N GLU A 195 -21.21 19.95 7.60
CA GLU A 195 -20.97 19.04 8.73
C GLU A 195 -19.63 18.29 8.59
N VAL A 196 -19.29 17.81 7.40
CA VAL A 196 -18.01 17.14 7.13
C VAL A 196 -16.84 18.12 7.26
N LYS A 197 -16.98 19.36 6.76
CA LYS A 197 -15.97 20.40 6.95
C LYS A 197 -15.67 20.65 8.42
N ILE A 198 -16.71 20.92 9.22
CA ILE A 198 -16.58 21.19 10.66
C ILE A 198 -15.89 20.01 11.35
N ALA A 199 -16.33 18.77 11.08
CA ALA A 199 -15.76 17.59 11.70
C ALA A 199 -14.28 17.38 11.33
N LEU A 200 -13.92 17.61 10.06
CA LEU A 200 -12.54 17.45 9.61
C LEU A 200 -11.64 18.57 10.11
N GLU A 201 -12.09 19.82 10.07
CA GLU A 201 -11.35 20.99 10.57
C GLU A 201 -11.00 20.85 12.04
N ASN A 202 -11.91 20.29 12.84
CA ASN A 202 -11.67 20.03 14.26
C ASN A 202 -10.44 19.12 14.49
N TRP A 203 -10.21 18.13 13.64
CA TRP A 203 -9.03 17.27 13.67
C TRP A 203 -7.74 17.96 13.19
N LEU A 204 -7.86 18.99 12.37
CA LEU A 204 -6.72 19.70 11.77
C LEU A 204 -6.23 20.88 12.60
N VAL A 205 -6.94 21.25 13.67
CA VAL A 205 -6.56 22.35 14.58
C VAL A 205 -5.89 21.81 15.81
N ALA A 206 -4.73 22.35 16.16
CA ALA A 206 -3.99 21.97 17.35
C ALA A 206 -4.61 22.54 18.63
N GLY A 207 -4.48 21.80 19.75
CA GLY A 207 -4.88 22.24 21.08
C GLY A 207 -6.33 21.92 21.48
N GLY A 208 -7.07 21.21 20.63
CA GLY A 208 -8.39 20.66 20.96
C GLY A 208 -8.34 19.31 21.68
N ASP A 209 -9.53 18.81 22.04
CA ASP A 209 -9.67 17.45 22.60
C ASP A 209 -9.36 16.36 21.57
N GLN A 210 -9.43 16.71 20.29
CA GLN A 210 -9.14 15.88 19.12
C GLN A 210 -8.20 16.63 18.20
N GLN A 211 -7.12 16.00 17.77
CA GLN A 211 -6.15 16.61 16.85
C GLN A 211 -5.23 15.57 16.23
N TYR A 212 -4.57 15.93 15.13
CA TYR A 212 -3.36 15.26 14.69
C TYR A 212 -2.14 15.92 15.35
N TYR A 213 -1.16 15.09 15.76
CA TYR A 213 0.16 15.56 16.17
C TYR A 213 1.23 14.82 15.37
N TYR A 214 2.38 15.48 15.20
CA TYR A 214 3.53 14.91 14.51
C TYR A 214 4.53 14.34 15.51
N ASP A 215 4.85 13.07 15.38
CA ASP A 215 5.92 12.42 16.15
C ASP A 215 7.23 12.51 15.36
N GLU A 216 8.18 13.31 15.87
CA GLU A 216 9.45 13.56 15.21
C GLU A 216 10.37 12.33 15.15
N ASN A 217 10.25 11.40 16.09
CA ASN A 217 11.08 10.19 16.11
C ASN A 217 10.62 9.19 15.06
N TRP A 218 9.31 9.01 14.93
CA TRP A 218 8.70 8.10 13.96
C TRP A 218 8.41 8.76 12.63
N LYS A 219 8.50 10.09 12.57
CA LYS A 219 8.16 10.89 11.39
C LYS A 219 6.77 10.56 10.86
N VAL A 220 5.80 10.63 11.74
CA VAL A 220 4.43 10.22 11.51
C VAL A 220 3.43 11.19 12.13
N LEU A 221 2.31 11.43 11.42
CA LEU A 221 1.14 12.06 12.00
C LEU A 221 0.27 11.01 12.69
N ILE A 222 -0.08 11.27 13.93
CA ILE A 222 -0.92 10.38 14.75
C ILE A 222 -2.11 11.17 15.26
N GLY A 223 -3.29 10.55 15.22
CA GLY A 223 -4.49 11.14 15.82
C GLY A 223 -4.51 10.98 17.32
N PHE A 224 -4.93 12.03 18.02
CA PHE A 224 -5.19 12.02 19.46
C PHE A 224 -6.66 12.40 19.74
N PRO A 225 -7.39 11.59 20.52
CA PRO A 225 -7.01 10.31 21.13
C PRO A 225 -6.71 9.20 20.10
N ALA A 226 -5.76 8.33 20.43
CA ALA A 226 -5.36 7.24 19.56
C ALA A 226 -6.29 6.03 19.73
N SER A 227 -6.43 5.25 18.65
CA SER A 227 -7.16 3.97 18.67
C SER A 227 -6.45 2.92 17.80
N HIS A 228 -6.87 1.67 17.89
CA HIS A 228 -6.40 0.56 17.06
C HIS A 228 -4.87 0.39 17.02
N GLY A 229 -4.14 0.90 17.99
CA GLY A 229 -2.69 0.78 18.05
C GLY A 229 -1.94 1.79 17.18
N SER A 230 -2.60 2.84 16.68
CA SER A 230 -2.01 3.83 15.78
C SER A 230 -0.83 4.59 16.40
N ASN A 231 -0.79 4.76 17.73
CA ASN A 231 0.24 5.51 18.44
C ASN A 231 1.46 4.70 18.88
N TYR A 232 1.37 3.38 18.98
CA TYR A 232 2.48 2.53 19.42
C TYR A 232 2.89 1.44 18.44
N GLY A 233 2.04 1.14 17.48
CA GLY A 233 2.29 0.12 16.46
C GLY A 233 2.21 0.66 15.04
N LEU A 234 1.89 1.93 14.86
CA LEU A 234 1.58 2.55 13.57
C LEU A 234 0.56 1.74 12.76
N ASN A 235 -0.35 1.07 13.51
CA ASN A 235 -1.35 0.20 12.94
C ASN A 235 -2.42 1.01 12.22
N ASP A 236 -2.93 0.49 11.11
CA ASP A 236 -4.04 1.06 10.33
C ASP A 236 -3.85 2.52 9.88
N GLN A 237 -2.62 3.04 9.80
CA GLN A 237 -2.34 4.44 9.48
C GLN A 237 -3.03 4.90 8.18
N HIS A 238 -2.97 4.08 7.13
CA HIS A 238 -3.59 4.42 5.85
C HIS A 238 -5.13 4.35 5.88
N PHE A 239 -5.74 3.63 6.83
CA PHE A 239 -7.19 3.71 7.08
C PHE A 239 -7.55 5.00 7.80
N HIS A 240 -6.88 5.29 8.93
CA HIS A 240 -7.12 6.53 9.69
C HIS A 240 -7.01 7.78 8.83
N HIS A 241 -5.93 7.88 8.04
CA HIS A 241 -5.71 9.03 7.16
C HIS A 241 -6.54 8.96 5.88
N GLY A 242 -6.74 7.77 5.32
CA GLY A 242 -7.49 7.56 4.09
C GLY A 242 -8.94 8.03 4.18
N TYR A 243 -9.60 7.83 5.33
CA TYR A 243 -10.95 8.36 5.55
C TYR A 243 -10.99 9.88 5.56
N ALA A 244 -10.05 10.53 6.25
CA ALA A 244 -9.94 11.98 6.28
C ALA A 244 -9.60 12.53 4.89
N ILE A 245 -8.69 11.87 4.14
CA ILE A 245 -8.34 12.24 2.77
C ILE A 245 -9.54 12.11 1.84
N LEU A 246 -10.34 11.04 1.96
CA LEU A 246 -11.57 10.85 1.18
C LEU A 246 -12.57 11.97 1.45
N ALA A 247 -12.79 12.32 2.72
CA ALA A 247 -13.65 13.42 3.10
C ALA A 247 -13.16 14.75 2.51
N ALA A 248 -11.86 15.05 2.65
CA ALA A 248 -11.24 16.25 2.07
C ALA A 248 -11.33 16.29 0.53
N ALA A 249 -11.14 15.17 -0.14
CA ALA A 249 -11.28 15.06 -1.59
C ALA A 249 -12.71 15.35 -2.05
N THR A 250 -13.70 14.89 -1.27
CA THR A 250 -15.11 15.21 -1.54
C THR A 250 -15.38 16.70 -1.34
N ILE A 251 -14.89 17.32 -0.26
CA ILE A 251 -15.01 18.77 -0.05
C ILE A 251 -14.39 19.52 -1.23
N ALA A 252 -13.20 19.13 -1.66
CA ALA A 252 -12.46 19.78 -2.74
C ALA A 252 -13.22 19.81 -4.08
N GLN A 253 -14.07 18.82 -4.35
CA GLN A 253 -14.91 18.77 -5.56
C GLN A 253 -15.98 19.86 -5.57
N TYR A 254 -16.48 20.27 -4.41
CA TYR A 254 -17.55 21.26 -4.26
C TYR A 254 -17.08 22.62 -3.74
N ASP A 255 -15.90 22.66 -3.11
CA ASP A 255 -15.29 23.85 -2.55
C ASP A 255 -13.76 23.82 -2.72
N SER A 256 -13.30 24.25 -3.89
CA SER A 256 -11.88 24.32 -4.21
C SER A 256 -11.13 25.38 -3.39
N ALA A 257 -11.83 26.40 -2.89
CA ALA A 257 -11.21 27.42 -2.04
C ALA A 257 -10.84 26.84 -0.66
N TRP A 258 -11.69 26.01 -0.08
CA TRP A 258 -11.39 25.29 1.14
C TRP A 258 -10.15 24.40 0.98
N ALA A 259 -10.03 23.73 -0.16
CA ALA A 259 -8.93 22.81 -0.48
C ALA A 259 -7.66 23.50 -1.00
N SER A 260 -7.63 24.82 -1.07
CA SER A 260 -6.41 25.54 -1.50
C SER A 260 -5.26 25.34 -0.52
N GLN A 261 -4.03 25.51 -1.00
CA GLN A 261 -2.82 25.35 -0.18
C GLN A 261 -2.78 26.31 1.02
N GLU A 262 -3.32 27.51 0.85
CA GLU A 262 -3.37 28.58 1.86
C GLU A 262 -4.44 28.34 2.94
N ASN A 263 -5.41 27.45 2.65
CA ASN A 263 -6.44 27.05 3.59
C ASN A 263 -6.12 25.64 4.13
N TRP A 264 -7.01 24.67 3.95
CA TRP A 264 -6.84 23.33 4.55
C TRP A 264 -6.02 22.37 3.67
N GLY A 265 -5.84 22.67 2.38
CA GLY A 265 -5.11 21.81 1.45
C GLY A 265 -3.69 21.49 1.89
N GLY A 266 -2.99 22.44 2.55
CA GLY A 266 -1.66 22.22 3.12
C GLY A 266 -1.65 21.10 4.16
N MET A 267 -2.61 21.11 5.09
CA MET A 267 -2.75 20.08 6.13
C MET A 267 -3.14 18.72 5.53
N ILE A 268 -4.04 18.71 4.56
CA ILE A 268 -4.44 17.47 3.87
C ILE A 268 -3.27 16.86 3.11
N ASN A 269 -2.42 17.66 2.49
CA ASN A 269 -1.20 17.17 1.83
C ASN A 269 -0.23 16.50 2.82
N LEU A 270 -0.17 16.95 4.06
CA LEU A 270 0.62 16.25 5.11
C LEU A 270 0.01 14.88 5.44
N LEU A 271 -1.32 14.77 5.53
CA LEU A 271 -1.99 13.47 5.72
C LEU A 271 -1.73 12.51 4.53
N ILE A 272 -1.76 13.02 3.30
CA ILE A 272 -1.45 12.24 2.10
C ILE A 272 0.01 11.76 2.15
N LYS A 273 0.95 12.62 2.47
CA LYS A 273 2.37 12.24 2.64
C LYS A 273 2.55 11.22 3.75
N ASN A 274 1.88 11.39 4.88
CA ASN A 274 1.95 10.41 5.95
C ASN A 274 1.43 9.03 5.54
N ALA A 275 0.36 8.97 4.77
CA ALA A 275 -0.24 7.72 4.31
C ALA A 275 0.57 7.07 3.18
N SER A 276 1.13 7.86 2.25
CA SER A 276 1.77 7.35 1.04
C SER A 276 2.76 8.37 0.45
N ASN A 277 3.84 8.64 1.19
CA ASN A 277 4.87 9.56 0.68
C ASN A 277 5.56 8.97 -0.55
N TRP A 278 5.49 9.68 -1.66
CA TRP A 278 6.10 9.29 -2.94
C TRP A 278 7.47 9.92 -3.19
N ASP A 279 7.90 10.87 -2.36
CA ASP A 279 9.16 11.59 -2.51
C ASP A 279 10.26 10.94 -1.67
N LYS A 280 11.22 10.29 -2.33
CA LYS A 280 12.41 9.70 -1.68
C LYS A 280 13.30 10.72 -0.96
N LYS A 281 13.18 12.02 -1.29
CA LYS A 281 13.98 13.10 -0.70
C LYS A 281 13.33 13.75 0.50
N ASP A 282 12.05 13.44 0.74
CA ASP A 282 11.32 13.96 1.89
C ASP A 282 11.98 13.48 3.19
N LYS A 283 12.24 14.40 4.10
CA LYS A 283 12.88 14.10 5.39
C LYS A 283 11.90 14.02 6.55
N ASP A 284 10.68 14.47 6.30
CA ASP A 284 9.64 14.56 7.32
C ASP A 284 8.71 13.34 7.32
N PHE A 285 8.63 12.64 6.18
CA PHE A 285 7.84 11.41 6.06
C PHE A 285 8.61 10.31 5.36
N PRO A 286 8.64 9.07 5.90
CA PRO A 286 9.26 7.93 5.24
C PRO A 286 8.64 7.63 3.87
N TYR A 287 9.50 7.29 2.92
CA TYR A 287 9.08 6.89 1.58
C TYR A 287 8.22 5.63 1.63
N LEU A 288 7.06 5.67 0.97
CA LEU A 288 6.11 4.55 0.84
C LEU A 288 5.84 3.81 2.16
N ARG A 289 5.60 4.54 3.25
CA ARG A 289 5.24 3.92 4.53
C ARG A 289 4.09 2.92 4.34
N ASN A 290 4.27 1.72 4.90
CA ASN A 290 3.29 0.63 4.85
C ASN A 290 2.86 0.18 3.44
N PHE A 291 3.51 0.65 2.38
CA PHE A 291 3.22 0.23 1.02
C PHE A 291 4.36 -0.63 0.46
N ASP A 292 4.02 -1.86 0.09
CA ASP A 292 4.93 -2.78 -0.58
C ASP A 292 4.80 -2.61 -2.09
N ILE A 293 5.79 -1.98 -2.71
CA ILE A 293 5.77 -1.70 -4.14
C ILE A 293 5.85 -2.97 -5.00
N TYR A 294 6.48 -4.04 -4.47
CA TYR A 294 6.53 -5.33 -5.16
C TYR A 294 5.18 -6.04 -5.12
N ALA A 295 4.58 -6.14 -3.94
CA ALA A 295 3.27 -6.74 -3.77
C ALA A 295 2.14 -5.87 -4.36
N GLY A 296 2.34 -4.55 -4.50
CA GLY A 296 1.40 -3.61 -5.06
C GLY A 296 0.21 -3.31 -4.13
N HIS A 297 0.43 -3.40 -2.81
CA HIS A 297 -0.57 -3.07 -1.80
C HIS A 297 0.06 -2.56 -0.50
N GLY A 298 -0.75 -1.93 0.34
CA GLY A 298 -0.34 -1.52 1.68
C GLY A 298 -0.51 -2.66 2.69
N TRP A 299 0.24 -2.56 3.79
CA TRP A 299 0.12 -3.40 4.97
C TRP A 299 -0.61 -2.66 6.08
N ALA A 300 -1.55 -3.32 6.75
CA ALA A 300 -2.34 -2.71 7.82
C ALA A 300 -1.52 -2.46 9.09
N ASP A 301 -0.67 -3.40 9.47
CA ASP A 301 0.19 -3.28 10.65
C ASP A 301 1.56 -2.70 10.28
N GLY A 302 1.97 -1.62 10.96
CA GLY A 302 3.30 -1.01 10.83
C GLY A 302 4.40 -1.78 11.55
N ARG A 303 4.07 -2.80 12.32
CA ARG A 303 5.03 -3.68 12.98
C ARG A 303 5.25 -4.92 12.13
N ALA A 304 6.53 -5.28 11.91
CA ALA A 304 6.87 -6.56 11.32
C ALA A 304 6.36 -7.68 12.25
N ALA A 305 5.20 -8.14 11.96
CA ALA A 305 4.51 -9.36 12.35
C ALA A 305 5.04 -10.15 13.57
N TRP A 306 4.40 -10.06 14.70
CA TRP A 306 4.31 -11.11 15.71
C TRP A 306 2.91 -11.21 16.30
N ARG A 307 1.96 -10.45 15.79
CA ARG A 307 0.57 -10.64 16.17
C ARG A 307 -0.17 -11.17 14.95
N LEU A 308 -0.51 -12.43 15.09
CA LEU A 308 -1.56 -13.05 14.33
C LEU A 308 -2.81 -12.19 14.51
N GLY A 309 -3.17 -11.41 13.48
CA GLY A 309 -4.47 -10.80 13.36
C GLY A 309 -5.46 -11.86 12.96
#